data_a2a3cacd34949065e4248960d48585dd
#
_entry.id   a2a3cacd34949065e4248960d48585dd
#
_cell.length_a   1.000
_cell.length_b   1.000
_cell.length_c   1.000
_cell.angle_alpha   90.00
_cell.angle_beta   90.00
_cell.angle_gamma   90.00
#
_symmetry.space_group_name_H-M   'P 1'
#
loop_
_entity.id
_entity.type
_entity.pdbx_description
1 polymer ?
#
loop_
_entity_poly.entity_id
_entity_poly.type
_entity_poly.pdbx_seq_one_letter_code
_entity_poly.pdbx_strand_id
1 'polypeptide(L)'
;LPDHHVIVVGAGVAGLVAAADLARRGMQVTVLERAAVPGGKLRQVQADGAWIDSGPTVFTMRWVFEDLFADAGLQLSSHLQLEPLSVLARHAWGAGGQLDLHADVARSADAIGMFSGLAEARRFRAFCEQARKVYDALEGPYIRSSRPSAASLTRDIGLRGTAVLTGLGPFRNLWRSL
;
A
#
# COMPACT_ATOMS: atom_id res chain seq x y z
N LEU A 1 21.13 -26.37 -3.25
CA LEU A 1 22.17 -25.41 -3.64
C LEU A 1 23.14 -25.28 -2.46
N PRO A 2 24.29 -25.98 -2.48
CA PRO A 2 25.24 -25.90 -1.39
C PRO A 2 25.99 -24.56 -1.44
N ASP A 3 26.23 -23.98 -0.30
CA ASP A 3 27.21 -22.95 0.03
C ASP A 3 27.09 -21.55 -0.60
N HIS A 4 25.91 -21.11 -1.01
CA HIS A 4 25.73 -19.70 -1.35
C HIS A 4 25.43 -18.87 -0.10
N HIS A 5 26.44 -18.13 0.35
CA HIS A 5 26.27 -17.10 1.37
C HIS A 5 25.88 -15.79 0.69
N VAL A 6 24.73 -15.24 1.07
CA VAL A 6 24.20 -13.99 0.52
C VAL A 6 24.23 -12.90 1.60
N ILE A 7 24.73 -11.75 1.23
CA ILE A 7 24.71 -10.55 2.11
C ILE A 7 23.61 -9.62 1.62
N VAL A 8 22.66 -9.32 2.49
CA VAL A 8 21.59 -8.31 2.26
C VAL A 8 21.97 -7.04 2.99
N VAL A 9 22.10 -5.95 2.28
CA VAL A 9 22.43 -4.63 2.87
C VAL A 9 21.17 -3.84 3.10
N GLY A 10 20.89 -3.57 4.37
CA GLY A 10 19.71 -2.84 4.86
C GLY A 10 18.61 -3.77 5.39
N ALA A 11 18.22 -3.54 6.65
CA ALA A 11 17.13 -4.27 7.34
C ALA A 11 15.80 -3.48 7.34
N GLY A 12 15.51 -2.75 6.26
CA GLY A 12 14.16 -2.27 5.99
C GLY A 12 13.26 -3.41 5.50
N VAL A 13 11.95 -3.14 5.30
CA VAL A 13 10.97 -4.17 4.91
C VAL A 13 11.40 -4.98 3.68
N ALA A 14 11.93 -4.32 2.66
CA ALA A 14 12.37 -4.99 1.43
C ALA A 14 13.58 -5.93 1.67
N GLY A 15 14.57 -5.48 2.48
CA GLY A 15 15.74 -6.29 2.81
C GLY A 15 15.38 -7.49 3.68
N LEU A 16 14.49 -7.29 4.67
CA LEU A 16 14.02 -8.38 5.52
C LEU A 16 13.22 -9.43 4.73
N VAL A 17 12.34 -8.99 3.82
CA VAL A 17 11.58 -9.89 2.93
C VAL A 17 12.52 -10.69 2.02
N ALA A 18 13.49 -10.02 1.39
CA ALA A 18 14.47 -10.68 0.54
C ALA A 18 15.32 -11.69 1.34
N ALA A 19 15.75 -11.32 2.53
CA ALA A 19 16.53 -12.21 3.40
C ALA A 19 15.70 -13.45 3.83
N ALA A 20 14.45 -13.26 4.19
CA ALA A 20 13.54 -14.35 4.56
C ALA A 20 13.30 -15.32 3.38
N ASP A 21 13.03 -14.80 2.17
CA ASP A 21 12.81 -15.64 1.00
C ASP A 21 14.07 -16.42 0.59
N LEU A 22 15.24 -15.79 0.64
CA LEU A 22 16.50 -16.45 0.35
C LEU A 22 16.83 -17.55 1.38
N ALA A 23 16.63 -17.25 2.67
CA ALA A 23 16.85 -18.22 3.74
C ALA A 23 15.89 -19.41 3.62
N ARG A 24 14.62 -19.17 3.29
CA ARG A 24 13.62 -20.22 3.03
C ARG A 24 14.04 -21.14 1.86
N ARG A 25 14.74 -20.59 0.87
CA ARG A 25 15.30 -21.36 -0.26
C ARG A 25 16.59 -22.11 0.08
N GLY A 26 17.01 -22.12 1.36
CA GLY A 26 18.16 -22.86 1.85
C GLY A 26 19.49 -22.12 1.69
N MET A 27 19.48 -20.83 1.42
CA MET A 27 20.71 -20.02 1.35
C MET A 27 21.11 -19.56 2.76
N GLN A 28 22.40 -19.47 3.02
CA GLN A 28 22.92 -18.80 4.19
C GLN A 28 22.82 -17.27 3.95
N VAL A 29 22.14 -16.55 4.83
CA VAL A 29 21.90 -15.11 4.66
C VAL A 29 22.43 -14.33 5.85
N THR A 30 23.19 -13.27 5.56
CA THR A 30 23.59 -12.25 6.55
C THR A 30 22.96 -10.91 6.17
N VAL A 31 22.24 -10.30 7.11
CA VAL A 31 21.69 -8.96 6.93
C VAL A 31 22.57 -7.94 7.65
N LEU A 32 23.01 -6.92 6.91
CA LEU A 32 23.80 -5.81 7.45
C LEU A 32 22.90 -4.58 7.54
N GLU A 33 22.79 -4.00 8.75
CA GLU A 33 22.02 -2.78 8.99
C GLU A 33 22.91 -1.72 9.63
N ARG A 34 22.81 -0.48 9.12
CA ARG A 34 23.56 0.66 9.64
C ARG A 34 23.00 1.19 10.96
N ALA A 35 21.67 1.13 11.12
CA ALA A 35 21.01 1.59 12.34
C ALA A 35 21.17 0.56 13.47
N ALA A 36 20.94 0.99 14.70
CA ALA A 36 21.00 0.11 15.87
C ALA A 36 19.88 -0.95 15.88
N VAL A 37 18.79 -0.70 15.15
CA VAL A 37 17.63 -1.59 15.08
C VAL A 37 17.16 -1.73 13.63
N PRO A 38 16.58 -2.89 13.24
CA PRO A 38 15.94 -3.05 11.93
C PRO A 38 14.67 -2.21 11.83
N GLY A 39 14.13 -2.07 10.61
CA GLY A 39 12.86 -1.38 10.33
C GLY A 39 12.96 -0.34 9.21
N GLY A 40 14.11 0.30 9.04
CA GLY A 40 14.31 1.30 8.00
C GLY A 40 13.38 2.51 8.16
N LYS A 41 12.38 2.64 7.28
CA LYS A 41 11.36 3.70 7.38
C LYS A 41 10.27 3.41 8.43
N LEU A 42 10.11 2.17 8.86
CA LEU A 42 9.27 1.79 10.00
C LEU A 42 10.07 2.04 11.28
N ARG A 43 9.95 3.23 11.84
CA ARG A 43 10.73 3.66 13.00
C ARG A 43 9.89 4.51 13.94
N GLN A 44 10.35 4.61 15.16
CA GLN A 44 9.81 5.51 16.16
C GLN A 44 10.82 6.60 16.48
N VAL A 45 10.34 7.76 16.88
CA VAL A 45 11.13 8.86 17.44
C VAL A 45 10.61 9.17 18.82
N GLN A 46 11.53 9.57 19.71
CA GLN A 46 11.15 10.01 21.04
C GLN A 46 10.95 11.52 21.04
N ALA A 47 9.80 11.96 21.52
CA ALA A 47 9.49 13.38 21.70
C ALA A 47 8.82 13.55 23.07
N ASP A 48 9.38 14.42 23.92
CA ASP A 48 8.88 14.73 25.27
C ASP A 48 8.56 13.50 26.13
N GLY A 49 9.39 12.45 26.05
CA GLY A 49 9.24 11.22 26.78
C GLY A 49 8.26 10.19 26.19
N ALA A 50 7.56 10.55 25.13
CA ALA A 50 6.67 9.65 24.40
C ALA A 50 7.33 9.09 23.12
N TRP A 51 7.04 7.83 22.78
CA TRP A 51 7.42 7.23 21.52
C TRP A 51 6.33 7.51 20.48
N ILE A 52 6.74 8.09 19.35
CA ILE A 52 5.86 8.44 18.24
C ILE A 52 6.31 7.68 17.00
N ASP A 53 5.38 7.00 16.33
CA ASP A 53 5.65 6.37 15.04
C ASP A 53 5.99 7.43 14.02
N SER A 54 7.16 7.26 13.38
CA SER A 54 7.71 8.17 12.37
C SER A 54 7.98 7.40 11.08
N GLY A 55 6.91 6.93 10.47
CA GLY A 55 6.97 6.11 9.26
C GLY A 55 5.61 5.99 8.61
N PRO A 56 5.35 4.92 7.88
CA PRO A 56 4.03 4.63 7.32
C PRO A 56 2.98 4.55 8.43
N THR A 57 1.90 5.31 8.29
CA THR A 57 0.82 5.39 9.28
C THR A 57 -0.35 4.47 8.94
N VAL A 58 -0.34 3.85 7.75
CA VAL A 58 -1.42 2.99 7.26
C VAL A 58 -0.85 1.66 6.82
N PHE A 59 -1.44 0.57 7.34
CA PHE A 59 -1.15 -0.78 6.88
C PHE A 59 -2.11 -1.12 5.73
N THR A 60 -1.58 -1.13 4.52
CA THR A 60 -2.33 -1.44 3.30
C THR A 60 -1.86 -2.74 2.67
N MET A 61 -2.64 -3.27 1.72
CA MET A 61 -2.31 -4.48 0.97
C MET A 61 -1.97 -5.67 1.89
N ARG A 62 -2.81 -5.90 2.88
CA ARG A 62 -2.68 -6.96 3.88
C ARG A 62 -2.36 -8.33 3.26
N TRP A 63 -2.96 -8.63 2.11
CA TRP A 63 -2.74 -9.87 1.39
C TRP A 63 -1.28 -10.12 1.00
N VAL A 64 -0.47 -9.06 0.74
CA VAL A 64 0.97 -9.21 0.44
C VAL A 64 1.71 -9.83 1.63
N PHE A 65 1.36 -9.40 2.83
CA PHE A 65 1.97 -9.93 4.05
C PHE A 65 1.42 -11.33 4.38
N GLU A 66 0.13 -11.57 4.12
CA GLU A 66 -0.47 -12.90 4.27
C GLU A 66 0.22 -13.92 3.35
N ASP A 67 0.42 -13.58 2.08
CA ASP A 67 1.14 -14.41 1.11
C ASP A 67 2.60 -14.65 1.58
N LEU A 68 3.30 -13.61 2.04
CA LEU A 68 4.68 -13.71 2.54
C LEU A 68 4.80 -14.67 3.73
N PHE A 69 3.88 -14.54 4.71
CA PHE A 69 3.88 -15.41 5.89
C PHE A 69 3.49 -16.84 5.53
N ALA A 70 2.50 -17.02 4.63
CA ALA A 70 2.09 -18.33 4.12
C ALA A 70 3.24 -19.04 3.39
N ASP A 71 4.00 -18.32 2.59
CA ASP A 71 5.20 -18.84 1.92
C ASP A 71 6.27 -19.34 2.91
N ALA A 72 6.34 -18.73 4.08
CA ALA A 72 7.21 -19.17 5.17
C ALA A 72 6.59 -20.27 6.07
N GLY A 73 5.39 -20.78 5.74
CA GLY A 73 4.66 -21.75 6.54
C GLY A 73 4.05 -21.18 7.83
N LEU A 74 3.86 -19.86 7.87
CA LEU A 74 3.35 -19.12 9.01
C LEU A 74 2.00 -18.48 8.70
N GLN A 75 1.30 -18.03 9.74
CA GLN A 75 0.08 -17.25 9.62
C GLN A 75 0.32 -15.83 10.15
N LEU A 76 0.02 -14.81 9.35
CA LEU A 76 0.19 -13.40 9.74
C LEU A 76 -0.54 -13.07 11.05
N SER A 77 -1.77 -13.58 11.21
CA SER A 77 -2.61 -13.35 12.41
C SER A 77 -2.02 -13.90 13.72
N SER A 78 -1.07 -14.84 13.64
CA SER A 78 -0.37 -15.35 14.82
C SER A 78 0.78 -14.43 15.29
N HIS A 79 1.16 -13.46 14.45
CA HIS A 79 2.28 -12.55 14.71
C HIS A 79 1.86 -11.10 14.82
N LEU A 80 0.77 -10.71 14.12
CA LEU A 80 0.27 -9.35 14.08
C LEU A 80 -1.24 -9.33 14.30
N GLN A 81 -1.67 -8.58 15.31
CA GLN A 81 -3.06 -8.24 15.51
C GLN A 81 -3.35 -6.96 14.72
N LEU A 82 -4.19 -7.06 13.67
CA LEU A 82 -4.56 -5.94 12.82
C LEU A 82 -6.04 -5.61 13.04
N GLU A 83 -6.31 -4.35 13.37
CA GLU A 83 -7.65 -3.84 13.55
C GLU A 83 -8.03 -2.92 12.38
N PRO A 84 -9.14 -3.21 11.66
CA PRO A 84 -9.61 -2.33 10.60
C PRO A 84 -10.15 -1.03 11.20
N LEU A 85 -9.66 0.10 10.70
CA LEU A 85 -10.15 1.41 11.12
C LEU A 85 -11.47 1.74 10.44
N SER A 86 -12.45 2.22 11.20
CA SER A 86 -13.71 2.73 10.65
C SER A 86 -13.58 4.14 10.08
N VAL A 87 -12.73 4.98 10.68
CA VAL A 87 -12.34 6.30 10.20
C VAL A 87 -10.88 6.23 9.75
N LEU A 88 -10.62 6.44 8.46
CA LEU A 88 -9.29 6.37 7.87
C LEU A 88 -8.50 7.67 8.07
N ALA A 89 -9.19 8.80 7.99
CA ALA A 89 -8.57 10.11 8.17
C ALA A 89 -9.60 11.12 8.69
N ARG A 90 -9.15 11.98 9.60
CA ARG A 90 -9.90 13.12 10.09
C ARG A 90 -9.21 14.39 9.62
N HIS A 91 -9.92 15.18 8.83
CA HIS A 91 -9.47 16.47 8.36
C HIS A 91 -10.13 17.58 9.17
N ALA A 92 -9.36 18.58 9.56
CA ALA A 92 -9.85 19.75 10.27
C ALA A 92 -9.26 21.02 9.66
N TRP A 93 -10.08 22.00 9.39
CA TRP A 93 -9.70 23.30 8.85
C TRP A 93 -10.10 24.38 9.83
N GLY A 94 -9.20 24.95 10.57
CA GLY A 94 -9.36 26.11 11.46
C GLY A 94 -10.82 26.44 11.83
N ALA A 95 -11.36 27.51 11.28
CA ALA A 95 -12.76 27.90 11.42
C ALA A 95 -13.72 27.18 10.47
N GLY A 96 -13.22 26.34 9.58
CA GLY A 96 -13.97 25.78 8.44
C GLY A 96 -14.62 24.43 8.65
N GLY A 97 -14.49 23.81 9.82
CA GLY A 97 -15.15 22.53 10.09
C GLY A 97 -14.24 21.29 10.01
N GLN A 98 -14.86 20.13 10.07
CA GLN A 98 -14.20 18.83 10.15
C GLN A 98 -14.86 17.86 9.16
N LEU A 99 -14.02 17.00 8.54
CA LEU A 99 -14.47 15.94 7.65
C LEU A 99 -13.77 14.64 8.02
N ASP A 100 -14.55 13.60 8.30
CA ASP A 100 -14.06 12.25 8.48
C ASP A 100 -14.18 11.46 7.16
N LEU A 101 -13.08 10.86 6.73
CA LEU A 101 -13.09 9.85 5.68
C LEU A 101 -13.17 8.47 6.33
N HIS A 102 -14.19 7.72 5.97
CA HIS A 102 -14.45 6.38 6.48
C HIS A 102 -13.90 5.30 5.54
N ALA A 103 -13.67 4.10 6.07
CA ALA A 103 -13.35 2.93 5.24
C ALA A 103 -14.51 2.56 4.30
N ASP A 104 -15.74 2.83 4.74
CA ASP A 104 -16.94 2.68 3.92
C ASP A 104 -17.11 3.89 2.97
N VAL A 105 -17.14 3.62 1.66
CA VAL A 105 -17.25 4.65 0.61
C VAL A 105 -18.59 5.39 0.68
N ALA A 106 -19.67 4.71 1.06
CA ALA A 106 -20.99 5.36 1.16
C ALA A 106 -21.00 6.38 2.31
N ARG A 107 -20.49 5.98 3.47
CA ARG A 107 -20.35 6.88 4.64
C ARG A 107 -19.43 8.07 4.35
N SER A 108 -18.32 7.85 3.65
CA SER A 108 -17.43 8.94 3.21
C SER A 108 -18.14 9.90 2.27
N ALA A 109 -18.89 9.36 1.29
CA ALA A 109 -19.65 10.20 0.37
C ALA A 109 -20.74 11.01 1.07
N ASP A 110 -21.41 10.45 2.07
CA ASP A 110 -22.41 11.15 2.84
C ASP A 110 -21.76 12.27 3.68
N ALA A 111 -20.63 12.00 4.35
CA ALA A 111 -19.86 13.03 5.06
C ALA A 111 -19.40 14.17 4.15
N ILE A 112 -18.88 13.84 2.95
CA ILE A 112 -18.53 14.84 1.93
C ILE A 112 -19.76 15.63 1.47
N GLY A 113 -20.90 14.96 1.28
CA GLY A 113 -22.15 15.59 0.90
C GLY A 113 -22.64 16.61 1.92
N MET A 114 -22.50 16.29 3.21
CA MET A 114 -22.82 17.22 4.32
C MET A 114 -21.82 18.38 4.37
N PHE A 115 -20.55 18.14 4.10
CA PHE A 115 -19.49 19.14 4.20
C PHE A 115 -19.43 20.07 2.98
N SER A 116 -19.52 19.52 1.75
CA SER A 116 -19.28 20.24 0.50
C SER A 116 -20.42 20.15 -0.52
N GLY A 117 -21.51 19.48 -0.17
CA GLY A 117 -22.69 19.35 -1.01
C GLY A 117 -22.73 18.05 -1.85
N LEU A 118 -23.95 17.73 -2.32
CA LEU A 118 -24.26 16.47 -3.00
C LEU A 118 -23.51 16.28 -4.33
N ALA A 119 -23.09 17.37 -4.99
CA ALA A 119 -22.29 17.27 -6.21
C ALA A 119 -20.93 16.65 -5.93
N GLU A 120 -20.27 17.05 -4.86
CA GLU A 120 -18.97 16.50 -4.46
C GLU A 120 -19.09 15.05 -3.97
N ALA A 121 -20.16 14.71 -3.25
CA ALA A 121 -20.44 13.32 -2.89
C ALA A 121 -20.54 12.41 -4.12
N ARG A 122 -21.21 12.85 -5.19
CA ARG A 122 -21.31 12.11 -6.46
C ARG A 122 -19.95 11.97 -7.15
N ARG A 123 -19.16 13.05 -7.18
CA ARG A 123 -17.80 13.01 -7.76
C ARG A 123 -16.90 12.04 -7.01
N PHE A 124 -16.97 12.04 -5.68
CA PHE A 124 -16.21 11.11 -4.84
C PHE A 124 -16.59 9.66 -5.11
N ARG A 125 -17.88 9.32 -5.21
CA ARG A 125 -18.34 7.95 -5.55
C ARG A 125 -17.82 7.53 -6.92
N ALA A 126 -17.95 8.38 -7.93
CA ALA A 126 -17.45 8.11 -9.28
C ALA A 126 -15.93 7.91 -9.30
N PHE A 127 -15.19 8.70 -8.52
CA PHE A 127 -13.74 8.54 -8.36
C PHE A 127 -13.40 7.18 -7.74
N CYS A 128 -14.08 6.78 -6.65
CA CYS A 128 -13.84 5.49 -6.00
C CYS A 128 -14.15 4.30 -6.92
N GLU A 129 -15.25 4.38 -7.68
CA GLU A 129 -15.60 3.36 -8.68
C GLU A 129 -14.53 3.25 -9.78
N GLN A 130 -14.05 4.37 -10.27
CA GLN A 130 -12.99 4.38 -11.29
C GLN A 130 -11.67 3.86 -10.71
N ALA A 131 -11.30 4.27 -9.50
CA ALA A 131 -10.10 3.78 -8.81
C ALA A 131 -10.15 2.26 -8.62
N ARG A 132 -11.32 1.71 -8.24
CA ARG A 132 -11.51 0.27 -8.13
C ARG A 132 -11.31 -0.45 -9.46
N LYS A 133 -11.91 0.03 -10.53
CA LYS A 133 -11.74 -0.55 -11.88
C LYS A 133 -10.27 -0.57 -12.31
N VAL A 134 -9.53 0.49 -12.01
CA VAL A 134 -8.08 0.58 -12.29
C VAL A 134 -7.31 -0.42 -11.45
N TYR A 135 -7.61 -0.52 -10.15
CA TYR A 135 -6.96 -1.47 -9.27
C TYR A 135 -7.20 -2.91 -9.72
N ASP A 136 -8.47 -3.28 -9.95
CA ASP A 136 -8.87 -4.63 -10.38
C ASP A 136 -8.19 -5.03 -11.71
N ALA A 137 -8.01 -4.07 -12.62
CA ALA A 137 -7.33 -4.31 -13.89
C ALA A 137 -5.81 -4.48 -13.74
N LEU A 138 -5.19 -3.84 -12.75
CA LEU A 138 -3.74 -3.80 -12.57
C LEU A 138 -3.23 -4.77 -11.50
N GLU A 139 -4.09 -5.26 -10.60
CA GLU A 139 -3.65 -6.09 -9.48
C GLU A 139 -2.88 -7.33 -9.95
N GLY A 140 -3.46 -8.13 -10.82
CA GLY A 140 -2.81 -9.34 -11.35
C GLY A 140 -1.58 -9.05 -12.21
N PRO A 141 -1.75 -8.34 -13.33
CA PRO A 141 -0.71 -8.21 -14.34
C PRO A 141 0.43 -7.25 -13.96
N TYR A 142 0.22 -6.36 -12.98
CA TYR A 142 1.21 -5.38 -12.57
C TYR A 142 1.65 -5.52 -11.11
N ILE A 143 0.71 -5.48 -10.17
CA ILE A 143 1.03 -5.45 -8.73
C ILE A 143 1.58 -6.81 -8.27
N ARG A 144 0.98 -7.91 -8.75
CA ARG A 144 1.42 -9.29 -8.42
C ARG A 144 2.52 -9.83 -9.35
N SER A 145 2.90 -9.06 -10.38
CA SER A 145 3.91 -9.50 -11.34
C SER A 145 5.32 -9.18 -10.86
N SER A 146 6.22 -10.16 -10.96
CA SER A 146 7.64 -9.98 -10.63
C SER A 146 8.40 -9.15 -11.68
N ARG A 147 7.90 -9.08 -12.90
CA ARG A 147 8.51 -8.33 -14.02
C ARG A 147 7.44 -7.71 -14.92
N PRO A 148 6.71 -6.69 -14.44
CA PRO A 148 5.71 -6.04 -15.26
C PRO A 148 6.38 -5.32 -16.44
N SER A 149 5.85 -5.52 -17.65
CA SER A 149 6.28 -4.84 -18.86
C SER A 149 5.07 -4.30 -19.61
N ALA A 150 5.25 -3.29 -20.46
CA ALA A 150 4.16 -2.76 -21.28
C ALA A 150 3.55 -3.84 -22.18
N ALA A 151 4.36 -4.78 -22.67
CA ALA A 151 3.91 -5.88 -23.50
C ALA A 151 3.11 -6.93 -22.71
N SER A 152 3.52 -7.28 -21.49
CA SER A 152 2.74 -8.19 -20.63
C SER A 152 1.43 -7.51 -20.20
N LEU A 153 1.48 -6.22 -19.83
CA LEU A 153 0.28 -5.46 -19.47
C LEU A 153 -0.76 -5.47 -20.58
N THR A 154 -0.38 -5.11 -21.82
CA THR A 154 -1.33 -5.08 -22.94
C THR A 154 -1.90 -6.44 -23.27
N ARG A 155 -1.12 -7.51 -23.11
CA ARG A 155 -1.58 -8.89 -23.32
C ARG A 155 -2.59 -9.32 -22.25
N ASP A 156 -2.27 -9.08 -20.99
CA ASP A 156 -3.00 -9.63 -19.85
C ASP A 156 -4.25 -8.80 -19.52
N ILE A 157 -4.23 -7.49 -19.76
CA ILE A 157 -5.36 -6.58 -19.57
C ILE A 157 -6.36 -6.68 -20.73
N GLY A 158 -5.89 -7.03 -21.93
CA GLY A 158 -6.72 -7.11 -23.13
C GLY A 158 -7.35 -5.78 -23.57
N LEU A 159 -8.21 -5.82 -24.60
CA LEU A 159 -8.87 -4.61 -25.14
C LEU A 159 -9.77 -3.90 -24.13
N ARG A 160 -10.39 -4.62 -23.20
CA ARG A 160 -11.26 -4.02 -22.17
C ARG A 160 -10.45 -3.27 -21.10
N GLY A 161 -9.26 -3.73 -20.77
CA GLY A 161 -8.41 -3.07 -19.79
C GLY A 161 -7.70 -1.83 -20.36
N THR A 162 -7.42 -1.78 -21.68
CA THR A 162 -6.87 -0.57 -22.30
C THR A 162 -7.85 0.61 -22.19
N ALA A 163 -9.15 0.38 -22.23
CA ALA A 163 -10.16 1.41 -21.97
C ALA A 163 -10.10 1.94 -20.52
N VAL A 164 -9.75 1.08 -19.54
CA VAL A 164 -9.55 1.49 -18.15
C VAL A 164 -8.30 2.36 -18.00
N LEU A 165 -7.23 2.05 -18.74
CA LEU A 165 -5.98 2.84 -18.71
C LEU A 165 -6.14 4.22 -19.35
N THR A 166 -7.08 4.41 -20.29
CA THR A 166 -7.39 5.75 -20.81
C THR A 166 -7.96 6.67 -19.74
N GLY A 167 -8.63 6.12 -18.71
CA GLY A 167 -9.08 6.84 -17.53
C GLY A 167 -7.96 7.38 -16.64
N LEU A 168 -6.71 6.94 -16.84
CA LEU A 168 -5.52 7.51 -16.18
C LEU A 168 -5.06 8.84 -16.85
N GLY A 169 -5.66 9.21 -17.98
CA GLY A 169 -5.39 10.47 -18.67
C GLY A 169 -5.53 11.73 -17.80
N PRO A 170 -6.55 11.85 -16.90
CA PRO A 170 -6.67 12.97 -15.99
C PRO A 170 -5.45 13.18 -15.08
N PHE A 171 -4.85 12.10 -14.57
CA PHE A 171 -3.64 12.19 -13.77
C PHE A 171 -2.43 12.69 -14.56
N ARG A 172 -2.31 12.31 -15.82
CA ARG A 172 -1.25 12.83 -16.70
C ARG A 172 -1.40 14.33 -16.98
N ASN A 173 -2.64 14.81 -17.09
CA ASN A 173 -2.93 16.22 -17.31
C ASN A 173 -2.71 17.04 -16.04
N LEU A 174 -3.08 16.51 -14.86
CA LEU A 174 -2.80 17.15 -13.59
C LEU A 174 -1.29 17.29 -13.36
N TRP A 175 -0.50 16.25 -13.65
CA TRP A 175 0.96 16.28 -13.53
C TRP A 175 1.65 17.26 -14.47
N ARG A 176 1.03 17.55 -15.63
CA ARG A 176 1.54 18.54 -16.60
C ARG A 176 1.17 19.98 -16.26
N SER A 177 0.21 20.15 -15.34
CA SER A 177 -0.27 21.47 -14.89
C SER A 177 0.35 21.92 -13.56
N LEU A 178 1.13 21.07 -12.92
CA LEU A 178 1.98 21.36 -11.75
C LEU A 178 3.42 21.60 -12.18
#